data_b16a7f4f9092dabab6621626fc75a725
#
_entry.id   b16a7f4f9092dabab6621626fc75a725
#
_cell.length_a   1.000
_cell.length_b   1.000
_cell.length_c   1.000
_cell.angle_alpha   90.00
_cell.angle_beta   90.00
_cell.angle_gamma   90.00
#
_symmetry.space_group_name_H-M   'P 1'
#
loop_
_entity.id
_entity.type
_entity.pdbx_description
1 polymer ?
#
loop_
_entity_poly.entity_id
_entity_poly.type
_entity_poly.pdbx_seq_one_letter_code
_entity_poly.pdbx_strand_id
1 'polypeptide(L)'
;MKLVTTTGDLTPYYADRSIAAPLEGMCSTGFTHLDLSFYAVIYPGSPWISPGDGWKKEVEDCRRAAEKYGFDFCQAHSPDGEHFKEGEARDALLLATRRSIEACGMLGIPHTVIHAAGCGPSEADFRRKNVNFYRLFEEDSEKYSVDMLAENSAETWNPEYFLRTGREMRDFIEEAGIPRLHICWDTGHGNVQGCGQYEDIMAMGGELRALHVQDNEGRFDAHLMPMCGTTNFDDVIRGLMDSGYRGDFTFEGSNTLRRSGSWPWFRRNPKPEDKFALPPLALQQKQLSIMHDMGVWMLESYGIKAE
;
A
#
# COMPACT_ATOMS: atom_id res chain seq x y z
N MET A 1 -15.46 -11.38 -0.20
CA MET A 1 -14.17 -10.64 -0.06
C MET A 1 -14.38 -9.28 -0.68
N LYS A 2 -14.07 -8.22 0.03
CA LYS A 2 -14.25 -6.86 -0.49
C LYS A 2 -13.19 -6.56 -1.56
N LEU A 3 -13.61 -5.85 -2.61
CA LEU A 3 -12.70 -5.28 -3.59
C LEU A 3 -12.35 -3.86 -3.16
N VAL A 4 -11.08 -3.62 -2.94
CA VAL A 4 -10.55 -2.35 -2.43
C VAL A 4 -9.56 -1.76 -3.43
N THR A 5 -9.47 -0.44 -3.55
CA THR A 5 -8.39 0.22 -4.31
C THR A 5 -7.85 1.42 -3.55
N THR A 6 -6.60 1.80 -3.81
CA THR A 6 -5.98 2.91 -3.11
C THR A 6 -6.47 4.27 -3.63
N THR A 7 -6.72 5.21 -2.71
CA THR A 7 -6.99 6.61 -3.07
C THR A 7 -5.79 7.28 -3.73
N GLY A 8 -4.58 6.76 -3.52
CA GLY A 8 -3.34 7.18 -4.16
C GLY A 8 -3.39 7.17 -5.68
N ASP A 9 -4.21 6.31 -6.27
CA ASP A 9 -4.39 6.17 -7.71
C ASP A 9 -4.88 7.45 -8.40
N LEU A 10 -5.65 8.28 -7.70
CA LEU A 10 -6.18 9.53 -8.25
C LEU A 10 -5.51 10.79 -7.67
N THR A 11 -4.67 10.68 -6.65
CA THR A 11 -3.96 11.84 -6.05
C THR A 11 -3.27 12.75 -7.08
N PRO A 12 -2.59 12.23 -8.14
CA PRO A 12 -1.90 13.07 -9.11
C PRO A 12 -2.81 14.01 -9.93
N TYR A 13 -4.11 13.82 -9.88
CA TYR A 13 -5.09 14.62 -10.63
C TYR A 13 -5.58 15.85 -9.87
N TYR A 14 -5.24 15.97 -8.59
CA TYR A 14 -5.72 17.04 -7.72
C TYR A 14 -4.57 17.93 -7.28
N ALA A 15 -4.73 19.25 -7.47
CA ALA A 15 -3.78 20.24 -6.97
C ALA A 15 -3.86 20.37 -5.42
N ASP A 16 -5.05 20.14 -4.88
CA ASP A 16 -5.28 19.96 -3.46
C ASP A 16 -4.69 18.60 -3.05
N ARG A 17 -3.71 18.63 -2.15
CA ARG A 17 -3.01 17.45 -1.65
C ARG A 17 -3.65 16.85 -0.39
N SER A 18 -4.86 17.28 -0.03
CA SER A 18 -5.58 16.70 1.10
C SER A 18 -5.95 15.24 0.81
N ILE A 19 -6.02 14.45 1.87
CA ILE A 19 -6.41 13.03 1.76
C ILE A 19 -7.86 12.83 1.27
N ALA A 20 -8.69 13.87 1.34
CA ALA A 20 -10.07 13.84 0.86
C ALA A 20 -10.22 14.13 -0.64
N ALA A 21 -9.24 14.81 -1.25
CA ALA A 21 -9.34 15.28 -2.62
C ALA A 21 -9.67 14.20 -3.67
N PRO A 22 -9.12 12.96 -3.60
CA PRO A 22 -9.40 11.92 -4.60
C PRO A 22 -10.81 11.33 -4.52
N LEU A 23 -11.52 11.46 -3.38
CA LEU A 23 -12.73 10.67 -3.09
C LEU A 23 -13.87 10.92 -4.09
N GLU A 24 -14.10 12.17 -4.51
CA GLU A 24 -15.11 12.46 -5.52
C GLU A 24 -14.83 11.69 -6.84
N GLY A 25 -13.56 11.61 -7.22
CA GLY A 25 -13.15 10.89 -8.42
C GLY A 25 -13.36 9.39 -8.35
N MET A 26 -13.40 8.81 -7.15
CA MET A 26 -13.64 7.37 -6.97
C MET A 26 -15.09 6.97 -7.26
N CYS A 27 -16.07 7.87 -7.25
CA CYS A 27 -17.48 7.56 -7.45
C CYS A 27 -17.80 6.83 -8.76
N SER A 28 -16.96 6.96 -9.79
CA SER A 28 -17.20 6.34 -11.12
C SER A 28 -16.36 5.08 -11.36
N THR A 29 -15.67 4.56 -10.35
CA THR A 29 -14.73 3.44 -10.52
C THR A 29 -15.34 2.07 -10.24
N GLY A 30 -16.50 2.02 -9.58
CA GLY A 30 -17.13 0.78 -9.12
C GLY A 30 -16.76 0.39 -7.70
N PHE A 31 -15.61 0.82 -7.20
CA PHE A 31 -15.19 0.56 -5.83
C PHE A 31 -16.01 1.34 -4.81
N THR A 32 -16.41 0.68 -3.75
CA THR A 32 -17.06 1.27 -2.56
C THR A 32 -16.19 1.14 -1.31
N HIS A 33 -15.14 0.34 -1.38
CA HIS A 33 -14.18 0.14 -0.31
C HIS A 33 -12.80 0.66 -0.75
N LEU A 34 -12.14 1.41 0.12
CA LEU A 34 -10.91 2.12 -0.23
C LEU A 34 -9.78 1.84 0.76
N ASP A 35 -8.58 1.83 0.23
CA ASP A 35 -7.32 2.00 0.95
C ASP A 35 -6.98 3.50 0.97
N LEU A 36 -6.93 4.09 2.17
CA LEU A 36 -6.66 5.51 2.33
C LEU A 36 -5.15 5.79 2.28
N SER A 37 -4.70 6.41 1.22
CA SER A 37 -3.28 6.75 1.06
C SER A 37 -2.88 8.02 1.79
N PHE A 38 -1.95 7.88 2.75
CA PHE A 38 -1.19 8.97 3.35
C PHE A 38 0.20 9.11 2.71
N TYR A 39 0.52 8.34 1.66
CA TYR A 39 1.86 8.25 1.09
C TYR A 39 2.47 9.61 0.73
N ALA A 40 1.69 10.53 0.19
CA ALA A 40 2.14 11.83 -0.30
C ALA A 40 1.93 13.01 0.66
N VAL A 41 1.63 12.76 1.95
CA VAL A 41 1.32 13.85 2.90
C VAL A 41 2.54 14.64 3.40
N ILE A 42 3.76 14.14 3.16
CA ILE A 42 5.00 14.82 3.54
C ILE A 42 5.43 15.78 2.43
N TYR A 43 5.12 17.06 2.58
CA TYR A 43 5.54 18.13 1.68
C TYR A 43 5.68 19.46 2.44
N PRO A 44 6.44 20.44 1.94
CA PRO A 44 6.60 21.74 2.59
C PRO A 44 5.25 22.43 2.85
N GLY A 45 4.96 22.75 4.12
CA GLY A 45 3.72 23.38 4.53
C GLY A 45 2.55 22.41 4.79
N SER A 46 2.76 21.12 4.66
CA SER A 46 1.76 20.10 4.99
C SER A 46 1.33 20.19 6.46
N PRO A 47 0.03 20.09 6.77
CA PRO A 47 -0.43 20.02 8.15
C PRO A 47 0.02 18.73 8.86
N TRP A 48 0.35 17.68 8.10
CA TRP A 48 0.79 16.39 8.63
C TRP A 48 2.19 16.42 9.26
N ILE A 49 3.00 17.42 8.92
CA ILE A 49 4.34 17.63 9.47
C ILE A 49 4.49 18.99 10.17
N SER A 50 3.44 19.79 10.18
CA SER A 50 3.42 21.11 10.85
C SER A 50 2.99 21.01 12.32
N PRO A 51 3.40 21.94 13.20
CA PRO A 51 2.90 21.98 14.56
C PRO A 51 1.36 22.14 14.65
N GLY A 52 0.76 21.57 15.70
CA GLY A 52 -0.68 21.69 15.98
C GLY A 52 -1.53 20.63 15.28
N ASP A 53 -2.84 20.83 15.35
CA ASP A 53 -3.86 19.83 14.99
C ASP A 53 -4.53 20.08 13.62
N GLY A 54 -3.91 20.87 12.75
CA GLY A 54 -4.47 21.18 11.42
C GLY A 54 -4.78 19.93 10.57
N TRP A 55 -3.99 18.89 10.71
CA TRP A 55 -4.19 17.60 10.04
C TRP A 55 -5.50 16.90 10.46
N LYS A 56 -6.00 17.10 11.68
CA LYS A 56 -7.28 16.53 12.15
C LYS A 56 -8.48 17.08 11.37
N LYS A 57 -8.35 18.32 10.89
CA LYS A 57 -9.37 18.88 10.01
C LYS A 57 -9.43 18.13 8.67
N GLU A 58 -8.29 17.77 8.10
CA GLU A 58 -8.27 16.94 6.87
C GLU A 58 -8.89 15.56 7.10
N VAL A 59 -8.64 14.93 8.27
CA VAL A 59 -9.27 13.65 8.63
C VAL A 59 -10.79 13.80 8.71
N GLU A 60 -11.29 14.88 9.32
CA GLU A 60 -12.74 15.13 9.42
C GLU A 60 -13.36 15.47 8.06
N ASP A 61 -12.65 16.22 7.20
CA ASP A 61 -13.08 16.50 5.83
C ASP A 61 -13.13 15.21 5.02
N CYS A 62 -12.15 14.29 5.20
CA CYS A 62 -12.11 12.97 4.58
C CYS A 62 -13.28 12.09 5.03
N ARG A 63 -13.58 12.05 6.33
CA ARG A 63 -14.75 11.33 6.87
C ARG A 63 -16.05 11.81 6.23
N ARG A 64 -16.28 13.12 6.21
CA ARG A 64 -17.48 13.70 5.58
C ARG A 64 -17.59 13.40 4.11
N ALA A 65 -16.46 13.41 3.38
CA ALA A 65 -16.44 13.06 1.98
C ALA A 65 -16.76 11.57 1.77
N ALA A 66 -16.19 10.68 2.58
CA ALA A 66 -16.50 9.25 2.54
C ALA A 66 -17.99 8.97 2.81
N GLU A 67 -18.55 9.57 3.86
CA GLU A 67 -20.00 9.49 4.18
C GLU A 67 -20.86 10.01 3.04
N LYS A 68 -20.51 11.18 2.46
CA LYS A 68 -21.24 11.79 1.35
C LYS A 68 -21.27 10.90 0.10
N TYR A 69 -20.17 10.23 -0.19
CA TYR A 69 -20.01 9.43 -1.42
C TYR A 69 -20.26 7.93 -1.21
N GLY A 70 -20.48 7.49 0.04
CA GLY A 70 -20.78 6.11 0.36
C GLY A 70 -19.55 5.19 0.31
N PHE A 71 -18.39 5.67 0.77
CA PHE A 71 -17.17 4.88 0.87
C PHE A 71 -16.90 4.41 2.28
N ASP A 72 -16.39 3.16 2.38
CA ASP A 72 -15.80 2.59 3.58
C ASP A 72 -14.27 2.46 3.40
N PHE A 73 -13.50 2.83 4.41
CA PHE A 73 -12.06 2.58 4.44
C PHE A 73 -11.78 1.24 5.10
N CYS A 74 -11.06 0.37 4.40
CA CYS A 74 -10.72 -0.97 4.86
C CYS A 74 -9.27 -1.10 5.28
N GLN A 75 -8.40 -0.31 4.69
CA GLN A 75 -6.95 -0.30 4.85
C GLN A 75 -6.45 1.12 4.70
N ALA A 76 -5.21 1.38 5.13
CA ALA A 76 -4.50 2.61 4.82
C ALA A 76 -3.04 2.32 4.46
N HIS A 77 -2.42 3.26 3.75
CA HIS A 77 -0.99 3.28 3.49
C HIS A 77 -0.36 4.50 4.12
N SER A 78 0.52 4.30 5.11
CA SER A 78 1.24 5.36 5.81
C SER A 78 2.25 6.06 4.89
N PRO A 79 2.72 7.28 5.25
CA PRO A 79 3.74 7.96 4.46
C PRO A 79 5.07 7.20 4.45
N ASP A 80 5.84 7.41 3.39
CA ASP A 80 7.20 6.92 3.24
C ASP A 80 8.21 8.08 3.22
N GLY A 81 9.49 7.82 3.53
CA GLY A 81 10.53 8.83 3.59
C GLY A 81 11.84 8.35 4.19
N GLU A 82 12.57 9.23 4.86
CA GLU A 82 13.84 8.91 5.51
C GLU A 82 13.65 8.18 6.85
N HIS A 83 14.03 6.91 6.92
CA HIS A 83 13.81 6.08 8.10
C HIS A 83 14.90 6.18 9.16
N PHE A 84 16.16 6.31 8.76
CA PHE A 84 17.29 6.04 9.67
C PHE A 84 18.24 7.22 9.86
N LYS A 85 18.40 8.09 8.86
CA LYS A 85 19.29 9.23 8.98
C LYS A 85 18.63 10.33 9.80
N GLU A 86 19.19 10.61 10.98
CA GLU A 86 18.72 11.69 11.85
C GLU A 86 18.65 13.04 11.15
N GLY A 87 17.58 13.79 11.41
CA GLY A 87 17.34 15.10 10.83
C GLY A 87 15.86 15.36 10.51
N GLU A 88 15.58 16.53 9.97
CA GLU A 88 14.22 17.02 9.70
C GLU A 88 13.36 16.05 8.85
N ALA A 89 13.98 15.39 7.87
CA ALA A 89 13.26 14.46 7.00
C ALA A 89 12.77 13.23 7.77
N ARG A 90 13.61 12.67 8.65
CA ARG A 90 13.22 11.56 9.52
C ARG A 90 12.17 12.00 10.55
N ASP A 91 12.35 13.15 11.17
CA ASP A 91 11.41 13.68 12.15
C ASP A 91 10.03 13.92 11.52
N ALA A 92 10.00 14.42 10.28
CA ALA A 92 8.78 14.56 9.49
C ALA A 92 8.10 13.21 9.22
N LEU A 93 8.86 12.17 8.83
CA LEU A 93 8.34 10.83 8.63
C LEU A 93 7.74 10.27 9.92
N LEU A 94 8.47 10.32 11.04
CA LEU A 94 8.00 9.81 12.33
C LEU A 94 6.72 10.52 12.79
N LEU A 95 6.66 11.84 12.65
CA LEU A 95 5.48 12.62 13.02
C LEU A 95 4.28 12.28 12.14
N ALA A 96 4.47 12.23 10.81
CA ALA A 96 3.40 11.93 9.87
C ALA A 96 2.89 10.48 10.03
N THR A 97 3.77 9.51 10.30
CA THR A 97 3.39 8.12 10.56
C THR A 97 2.57 7.99 11.85
N ARG A 98 2.95 8.64 12.95
CA ARG A 98 2.12 8.66 14.17
C ARG A 98 0.74 9.23 13.92
N ARG A 99 0.67 10.32 13.14
CA ARG A 99 -0.60 10.96 12.77
C ARG A 99 -1.44 10.10 11.84
N SER A 100 -0.83 9.34 10.93
CA SER A 100 -1.57 8.40 10.08
C SER A 100 -2.17 7.26 10.89
N ILE A 101 -1.48 6.73 11.90
CA ILE A 101 -2.02 5.73 12.83
C ILE A 101 -3.19 6.31 13.65
N GLU A 102 -3.03 7.53 14.22
CA GLU A 102 -4.13 8.21 14.93
C GLU A 102 -5.32 8.46 14.00
N ALA A 103 -5.08 8.90 12.74
CA ALA A 103 -6.12 9.10 11.74
C ALA A 103 -6.85 7.81 11.38
N CYS A 104 -6.14 6.69 11.26
CA CYS A 104 -6.76 5.37 11.08
C CYS A 104 -7.71 5.06 12.24
N GLY A 105 -7.27 5.24 13.48
CA GLY A 105 -8.15 5.07 14.65
C GLY A 105 -9.37 6.00 14.64
N MET A 106 -9.19 7.26 14.23
CA MET A 106 -10.30 8.23 14.10
C MET A 106 -11.31 7.81 13.02
N LEU A 107 -10.86 7.19 11.92
CA LEU A 107 -11.69 6.77 10.78
C LEU A 107 -12.19 5.32 10.89
N GLY A 108 -11.77 4.58 11.93
CA GLY A 108 -12.13 3.17 12.10
C GLY A 108 -11.40 2.22 11.15
N ILE A 109 -10.26 2.64 10.60
CA ILE A 109 -9.42 1.82 9.72
C ILE A 109 -8.61 0.85 10.58
N PRO A 110 -8.71 -0.49 10.33
CA PRO A 110 -8.14 -1.47 11.24
C PRO A 110 -6.62 -1.61 11.15
N HIS A 111 -6.01 -1.28 10.01
CA HIS A 111 -4.58 -1.43 9.78
C HIS A 111 -4.03 -0.45 8.74
N THR A 112 -2.73 -0.21 8.82
CA THR A 112 -2.01 0.65 7.87
C THR A 112 -0.67 0.01 7.48
N VAL A 113 -0.35 0.07 6.19
CA VAL A 113 0.95 -0.36 5.67
C VAL A 113 2.00 0.68 6.04
N ILE A 114 3.12 0.21 6.58
CA ILE A 114 4.31 1.01 6.89
C ILE A 114 5.51 0.30 6.28
N HIS A 115 6.20 0.93 5.35
CA HIS A 115 7.36 0.33 4.71
C HIS A 115 8.52 0.12 5.69
N ALA A 116 9.24 -1.00 5.54
CA ALA A 116 10.60 -1.11 6.01
C ALA A 116 11.54 -0.40 5.04
N ALA A 117 12.80 -0.17 5.43
CA ALA A 117 13.78 0.44 4.54
C ALA A 117 15.11 -0.30 4.55
N GLY A 118 15.76 -0.34 3.40
CA GLY A 118 17.10 -0.91 3.24
C GLY A 118 18.13 -0.19 4.10
N CYS A 119 18.93 -0.93 4.85
CA CYS A 119 19.90 -0.33 5.76
C CYS A 119 20.96 -1.30 6.25
N GLY A 120 22.18 -0.95 6.01
CA GLY A 120 23.34 -1.70 6.48
C GLY A 120 23.68 -2.94 5.63
N PRO A 121 24.89 -3.47 5.82
CA PRO A 121 25.46 -4.46 4.91
C PRO A 121 24.99 -5.91 5.20
N SER A 122 24.21 -6.12 6.25
CA SER A 122 23.80 -7.47 6.66
C SER A 122 22.31 -7.56 6.97
N GLU A 123 21.75 -8.75 6.80
CA GLU A 123 20.38 -9.06 7.19
C GLU A 123 20.11 -8.79 8.66
N ALA A 124 21.07 -9.10 9.55
CA ALA A 124 20.94 -8.82 10.97
C ALA A 124 20.84 -7.31 11.28
N ASP A 125 21.60 -6.47 10.58
CA ASP A 125 21.48 -5.02 10.72
C ASP A 125 20.15 -4.51 10.20
N PHE A 126 19.71 -5.01 9.05
CA PHE A 126 18.40 -4.68 8.48
C PHE A 126 17.28 -5.02 9.45
N ARG A 127 17.23 -6.27 9.94
CA ARG A 127 16.20 -6.73 10.89
C ARG A 127 16.20 -5.88 12.16
N ARG A 128 17.35 -5.73 12.81
CA ARG A 128 17.49 -4.95 14.03
C ARG A 128 17.02 -3.50 13.87
N LYS A 129 17.40 -2.81 12.77
CA LYS A 129 17.04 -1.40 12.54
C LYS A 129 15.56 -1.24 12.25
N ASN A 130 14.99 -2.10 11.41
CA ASN A 130 13.56 -2.06 11.09
C ASN A 130 12.68 -2.46 12.28
N VAL A 131 13.06 -3.46 13.07
CA VAL A 131 12.36 -3.77 14.32
C VAL A 131 12.34 -2.56 15.26
N ASN A 132 13.49 -1.89 15.43
CA ASN A 132 13.55 -0.68 16.26
C ASN A 132 12.72 0.47 15.68
N PHE A 133 12.61 0.58 14.35
CA PHE A 133 11.76 1.56 13.69
C PHE A 133 10.27 1.30 13.98
N TYR A 134 9.78 0.08 13.79
CA TYR A 134 8.37 -0.27 14.10
C TYR A 134 8.03 -0.09 15.58
N ARG A 135 8.96 -0.38 16.48
CA ARG A 135 8.76 -0.16 17.94
C ARG A 135 8.50 1.30 18.31
N LEU A 136 8.92 2.26 17.50
CA LEU A 136 8.61 3.67 17.73
C LEU A 136 7.11 3.98 17.66
N PHE A 137 6.32 3.11 17.06
CA PHE A 137 4.88 3.29 16.84
C PHE A 137 4.02 2.30 17.63
N GLU A 138 4.62 1.43 18.43
CA GLU A 138 3.91 0.38 19.18
C GLU A 138 2.85 0.97 20.12
N GLU A 139 3.19 2.01 20.88
CA GLU A 139 2.24 2.70 21.77
C GLU A 139 1.08 3.37 21.00
N ASP A 140 1.37 3.96 19.84
CA ASP A 140 0.33 4.59 19.00
C ASP A 140 -0.60 3.52 18.41
N SER A 141 -0.03 2.42 17.92
CA SER A 141 -0.75 1.26 17.37
C SER A 141 -1.69 0.64 18.42
N GLU A 142 -1.20 0.43 19.65
CA GLU A 142 -2.03 -0.07 20.76
C GLU A 142 -3.13 0.92 21.14
N LYS A 143 -2.77 2.18 21.34
CA LYS A 143 -3.69 3.25 21.78
C LYS A 143 -4.87 3.41 20.83
N TYR A 144 -4.62 3.38 19.53
CA TYR A 144 -5.65 3.59 18.51
C TYR A 144 -6.24 2.28 17.97
N SER A 145 -5.75 1.13 18.43
CA SER A 145 -6.18 -0.20 18.00
C SER A 145 -6.02 -0.43 16.49
N VAL A 146 -4.91 0.07 15.93
CA VAL A 146 -4.56 -0.03 14.51
C VAL A 146 -3.36 -0.96 14.36
N ASP A 147 -3.46 -1.98 13.52
CA ASP A 147 -2.33 -2.86 13.22
C ASP A 147 -1.40 -2.21 12.19
N MET A 148 -0.11 -2.34 12.41
CA MET A 148 0.94 -1.97 11.46
C MET A 148 1.22 -3.16 10.54
N LEU A 149 1.39 -2.91 9.25
CA LEU A 149 1.70 -3.97 8.30
C LEU A 149 3.03 -3.68 7.62
N ALA A 150 3.99 -4.59 7.79
CA ALA A 150 5.19 -4.60 6.98
C ALA A 150 4.86 -5.17 5.61
N GLU A 151 5.42 -4.57 4.56
CA GLU A 151 5.22 -5.00 3.18
C GLU A 151 6.49 -5.62 2.60
N ASN A 152 6.35 -6.64 1.76
CA ASN A 152 7.47 -7.21 1.02
C ASN A 152 7.99 -6.23 -0.05
N SER A 153 9.26 -6.33 -0.41
CA SER A 153 9.93 -5.38 -1.30
C SER A 153 10.09 -5.85 -2.72
N ALA A 154 9.95 -4.88 -3.66
CA ALA A 154 10.38 -5.01 -5.04
C ALA A 154 11.88 -4.69 -5.27
N GLU A 155 12.65 -4.31 -4.25
CA GLU A 155 14.00 -3.79 -4.38
C GLU A 155 15.04 -4.87 -4.70
N THR A 156 15.05 -5.38 -5.93
CA THR A 156 16.05 -6.36 -6.40
C THR A 156 17.44 -5.77 -6.56
N TRP A 157 17.54 -4.44 -6.69
CA TRP A 157 18.81 -3.70 -6.85
C TRP A 157 19.46 -3.35 -5.52
N ASN A 158 18.73 -3.44 -4.41
CA ASN A 158 19.23 -3.11 -3.08
C ASN A 158 19.62 -4.38 -2.32
N PRO A 159 20.91 -4.73 -2.26
CA PRO A 159 21.35 -5.92 -1.55
C PRO A 159 21.17 -5.84 -0.02
N GLU A 160 20.78 -4.65 0.48
CA GLU A 160 20.55 -4.39 1.90
C GLU A 160 19.08 -4.55 2.31
N TYR A 161 18.21 -4.99 1.40
CA TYR A 161 16.80 -5.23 1.67
C TYR A 161 16.49 -6.74 1.70
N PHE A 162 15.84 -7.21 2.75
CA PHE A 162 15.70 -8.64 3.06
C PHE A 162 14.26 -9.12 3.26
N LEU A 163 13.25 -8.29 3.09
CA LEU A 163 11.84 -8.72 3.17
C LEU A 163 11.30 -9.00 1.76
N ARG A 164 11.67 -10.13 1.17
CA ARG A 164 11.39 -10.47 -0.23
C ARG A 164 10.41 -11.63 -0.39
N THR A 165 10.52 -12.63 0.49
CA THR A 165 9.71 -13.85 0.43
C THR A 165 8.74 -13.92 1.60
N GLY A 166 7.68 -14.72 1.48
CA GLY A 166 6.73 -14.93 2.55
C GLY A 166 7.38 -15.49 3.82
N ARG A 167 8.41 -16.33 3.67
CA ARG A 167 9.19 -16.85 4.81
C ARG A 167 10.00 -15.73 5.48
N GLU A 168 10.74 -14.91 4.71
CA GLU A 168 11.49 -13.77 5.28
C GLU A 168 10.56 -12.81 6.05
N MET A 169 9.36 -12.55 5.49
CA MET A 169 8.34 -11.74 6.13
C MET A 169 7.90 -12.36 7.46
N ARG A 170 7.55 -13.64 7.46
CA ARG A 170 7.12 -14.33 8.67
C ARG A 170 8.19 -14.34 9.74
N ASP A 171 9.41 -14.72 9.37
CA ASP A 171 10.55 -14.77 10.31
C ASP A 171 10.83 -13.38 10.91
N PHE A 172 10.64 -12.31 10.13
CA PHE A 172 10.79 -10.93 10.61
C PHE A 172 9.72 -10.56 11.65
N ILE A 173 8.45 -10.87 11.39
CA ILE A 173 7.36 -10.60 12.35
C ILE A 173 7.56 -11.38 13.65
N GLU A 174 7.92 -12.65 13.57
CA GLU A 174 8.21 -13.49 14.75
C GLU A 174 9.38 -12.93 15.56
N GLU A 175 10.47 -12.51 14.90
CA GLU A 175 11.63 -11.89 15.57
C GLU A 175 11.30 -10.53 16.20
N ALA A 176 10.51 -9.71 15.52
CA ALA A 176 10.11 -8.40 16.03
C ALA A 176 9.34 -8.50 17.35
N GLY A 177 8.46 -9.50 17.46
CA GLY A 177 7.67 -9.75 18.66
C GLY A 177 6.78 -8.54 19.04
N ILE A 178 6.35 -7.74 18.08
CA ILE A 178 5.46 -6.59 18.26
C ILE A 178 4.03 -7.06 18.02
N PRO A 179 3.15 -7.03 19.03
CA PRO A 179 1.82 -7.69 18.96
C PRO A 179 0.92 -7.21 17.82
N ARG A 180 1.09 -5.95 17.38
CA ARG A 180 0.30 -5.33 16.31
C ARG A 180 1.09 -5.10 15.03
N LEU A 181 2.16 -5.85 14.81
CA LEU A 181 2.90 -5.84 13.55
C LEU A 181 2.62 -7.12 12.79
N HIS A 182 2.07 -7.00 11.58
CA HIS A 182 1.68 -8.10 10.72
C HIS A 182 2.17 -7.86 9.30
N ILE A 183 1.65 -8.62 8.33
CA ILE A 183 2.13 -8.64 6.94
C ILE A 183 1.08 -8.08 5.99
N CYS A 184 1.51 -7.19 5.08
CA CYS A 184 0.91 -6.93 3.79
C CYS A 184 1.73 -7.64 2.71
N TRP A 185 1.09 -8.37 1.80
CA TRP A 185 1.75 -8.98 0.66
C TRP A 185 1.40 -8.25 -0.63
N ASP A 186 2.42 -7.68 -1.27
CA ASP A 186 2.30 -7.16 -2.62
C ASP A 186 2.66 -8.25 -3.64
N THR A 187 1.70 -8.58 -4.50
CA THR A 187 1.81 -9.64 -5.50
C THR A 187 2.82 -9.30 -6.59
N GLY A 188 2.92 -8.04 -6.98
CA GLY A 188 3.87 -7.58 -7.97
C GLY A 188 5.29 -7.52 -7.42
N HIS A 189 5.47 -7.12 -6.16
CA HIS A 189 6.76 -7.20 -5.48
C HIS A 189 7.25 -8.65 -5.44
N GLY A 190 6.38 -9.59 -5.05
CA GLY A 190 6.69 -11.02 -5.12
C GLY A 190 7.08 -11.47 -6.52
N ASN A 191 6.37 -11.02 -7.56
CA ASN A 191 6.67 -11.34 -8.95
C ASN A 191 8.05 -10.81 -9.40
N VAL A 192 8.42 -9.57 -9.03
CA VAL A 192 9.76 -9.01 -9.31
C VAL A 192 10.86 -9.79 -8.63
N GLN A 193 10.62 -10.31 -7.43
CA GLN A 193 11.57 -11.15 -6.69
C GLN A 193 11.62 -12.59 -7.19
N GLY A 194 10.73 -12.99 -8.11
CA GLY A 194 10.63 -14.35 -8.62
C GLY A 194 10.04 -15.34 -7.62
N CYS A 195 9.21 -14.85 -6.72
CA CYS A 195 8.53 -15.64 -5.69
C CYS A 195 7.48 -16.59 -6.28
N GLY A 196 7.28 -17.74 -5.62
CA GLY A 196 6.12 -18.57 -5.81
C GLY A 196 4.94 -18.03 -5.02
N GLN A 197 3.97 -17.41 -5.69
CA GLN A 197 2.85 -16.71 -5.00
C GLN A 197 2.12 -17.63 -4.01
N TYR A 198 1.82 -18.87 -4.40
CA TYR A 198 1.13 -19.83 -3.54
C TYR A 198 1.96 -20.18 -2.30
N GLU A 199 3.22 -20.58 -2.51
CA GLU A 199 4.12 -21.02 -1.44
C GLU A 199 4.40 -19.89 -0.44
N ASP A 200 4.60 -18.66 -0.92
CA ASP A 200 4.88 -17.51 -0.08
C ASP A 200 3.66 -17.07 0.72
N ILE A 201 2.46 -17.07 0.13
CA ILE A 201 1.20 -16.80 0.83
C ILE A 201 0.96 -17.87 1.93
N MET A 202 1.19 -19.14 1.61
CA MET A 202 1.07 -20.22 2.60
C MET A 202 2.09 -20.08 3.73
N ALA A 203 3.31 -19.64 3.44
CA ALA A 203 4.34 -19.46 4.45
C ALA A 203 4.01 -18.36 5.47
N MET A 204 3.32 -17.29 5.05
CA MET A 204 2.91 -16.21 5.93
C MET A 204 1.77 -16.61 6.88
N GLY A 205 0.90 -17.51 6.46
CA GLY A 205 -0.20 -18.03 7.30
C GLY A 205 -1.07 -16.92 7.89
N GLY A 206 -1.35 -17.03 9.20
CA GLY A 206 -2.21 -16.08 9.92
C GLY A 206 -1.64 -14.68 10.11
N GLU A 207 -0.36 -14.45 9.78
CA GLU A 207 0.25 -13.11 9.83
C GLU A 207 -0.09 -12.26 8.61
N LEU A 208 -0.56 -12.86 7.51
CA LEU A 208 -1.04 -12.13 6.33
C LEU A 208 -2.38 -11.45 6.66
N ARG A 209 -2.39 -10.13 6.71
CA ARG A 209 -3.59 -9.33 7.06
C ARG A 209 -4.13 -8.53 5.89
N ALA A 210 -3.28 -8.14 4.96
CA ALA A 210 -3.66 -7.33 3.81
C ALA A 210 -2.89 -7.71 2.55
N LEU A 211 -3.36 -7.21 1.44
CA LEU A 211 -2.76 -7.39 0.12
C LEU A 211 -2.58 -6.04 -0.55
N HIS A 212 -1.55 -5.96 -1.41
CA HIS A 212 -1.49 -5.07 -2.55
C HIS A 212 -1.46 -5.91 -3.82
N VAL A 213 -2.53 -5.81 -4.60
CA VAL A 213 -2.71 -6.62 -5.81
C VAL A 213 -2.36 -5.76 -7.02
N GLN A 214 -1.24 -6.06 -7.61
CA GLN A 214 -0.74 -5.44 -8.82
C GLN A 214 0.01 -6.45 -9.68
N ASP A 215 0.30 -6.09 -10.91
CA ASP A 215 1.04 -6.92 -11.86
C ASP A 215 2.24 -6.17 -12.44
N ASN A 216 3.18 -6.91 -12.97
CA ASN A 216 4.36 -6.42 -13.69
C ASN A 216 4.98 -7.53 -14.55
N GLU A 217 6.00 -7.16 -15.32
CA GLU A 217 6.69 -8.12 -16.20
C GLU A 217 7.84 -8.89 -15.50
N GLY A 218 7.88 -8.91 -14.14
CA GLY A 218 8.91 -9.59 -13.36
C GLY A 218 10.29 -8.91 -13.38
N ARG A 219 10.37 -7.63 -13.69
CA ARG A 219 11.63 -6.88 -13.82
C ARG A 219 11.71 -5.64 -12.94
N PHE A 220 10.62 -4.94 -12.75
CA PHE A 220 10.52 -3.74 -11.97
C PHE A 220 9.07 -3.55 -11.51
N ASP A 221 8.89 -2.81 -10.47
CA ASP A 221 7.62 -2.52 -9.86
C ASP A 221 6.79 -1.56 -10.73
N ALA A 222 5.94 -2.13 -11.58
CA ALA A 222 5.22 -1.39 -12.61
C ALA A 222 3.81 -0.97 -12.20
N HIS A 223 3.23 -1.58 -11.16
CA HIS A 223 1.85 -1.36 -10.73
C HIS A 223 0.84 -1.42 -11.88
N LEU A 224 0.88 -2.51 -12.68
CA LEU A 224 -0.09 -2.76 -13.74
C LEU A 224 -1.37 -3.36 -13.16
N MET A 225 -2.47 -3.22 -13.88
CA MET A 225 -3.66 -4.01 -13.59
C MET A 225 -3.33 -5.50 -13.66
N PRO A 226 -3.98 -6.34 -12.84
CA PRO A 226 -3.89 -7.79 -12.98
C PRO A 226 -4.04 -8.26 -14.44
N MET A 227 -3.39 -9.34 -14.82
CA MET A 227 -3.37 -9.91 -16.18
C MET A 227 -2.68 -9.04 -17.26
N CYS A 228 -2.02 -7.92 -16.86
CA CYS A 228 -1.24 -7.10 -17.78
C CYS A 228 0.28 -7.37 -17.71
N GLY A 229 0.70 -8.27 -16.85
CA GLY A 229 2.09 -8.72 -16.64
C GLY A 229 2.21 -10.23 -16.61
N THR A 230 3.00 -10.74 -15.66
CA THR A 230 3.35 -12.17 -15.57
C THR A 230 3.04 -12.80 -14.22
N THR A 231 2.40 -12.07 -13.30
CA THR A 231 2.01 -12.61 -11.99
C THR A 231 1.00 -13.75 -12.17
N ASN A 232 1.24 -14.88 -11.50
CA ASN A 232 0.31 -16.00 -11.50
C ASN A 232 -0.81 -15.77 -10.48
N PHE A 233 -1.91 -15.17 -10.91
CA PHE A 233 -3.05 -14.88 -10.02
C PHE A 233 -3.85 -16.12 -9.63
N ASP A 234 -3.79 -17.22 -10.39
CA ASP A 234 -4.36 -18.50 -9.96
C ASP A 234 -3.67 -19.02 -8.69
N ASP A 235 -2.34 -18.88 -8.61
CA ASP A 235 -1.57 -19.22 -7.40
C ASP A 235 -1.84 -18.26 -6.25
N VAL A 236 -2.01 -16.96 -6.53
CA VAL A 236 -2.42 -15.98 -5.51
C VAL A 236 -3.74 -16.40 -4.88
N ILE A 237 -4.80 -16.58 -5.68
CA ILE A 237 -6.14 -16.86 -5.15
C ILE A 237 -6.18 -18.21 -4.43
N ARG A 238 -5.54 -19.27 -4.99
CA ARG A 238 -5.43 -20.56 -4.31
C ARG A 238 -4.71 -20.46 -2.97
N GLY A 239 -3.59 -19.74 -2.94
CA GLY A 239 -2.86 -19.49 -1.70
C GLY A 239 -3.69 -18.78 -0.64
N LEU A 240 -4.48 -17.77 -1.02
CA LEU A 240 -5.40 -17.06 -0.12
C LEU A 240 -6.49 -17.98 0.43
N MET A 241 -7.07 -18.84 -0.42
CA MET A 241 -8.10 -19.81 0.02
C MET A 241 -7.53 -20.84 0.98
N ASP A 242 -6.40 -21.45 0.65
CA ASP A 242 -5.81 -22.55 1.40
C ASP A 242 -5.13 -22.08 2.70
N SER A 243 -4.60 -20.86 2.73
CA SER A 243 -4.10 -20.23 3.99
C SER A 243 -5.21 -19.78 4.93
N GLY A 244 -6.46 -19.75 4.44
CA GLY A 244 -7.60 -19.25 5.20
C GLY A 244 -7.62 -17.73 5.39
N TYR A 245 -7.03 -16.98 4.46
CA TYR A 245 -7.04 -15.52 4.46
C TYR A 245 -8.45 -14.95 4.59
N ARG A 246 -8.60 -13.88 5.39
CA ARG A 246 -9.90 -13.25 5.69
C ARG A 246 -9.91 -11.74 5.45
N GLY A 247 -8.81 -11.20 4.94
CA GLY A 247 -8.71 -9.79 4.58
C GLY A 247 -9.38 -9.46 3.25
N ASP A 248 -9.08 -8.29 2.74
CA ASP A 248 -9.67 -7.73 1.54
C ASP A 248 -8.74 -7.94 0.32
N PHE A 249 -9.28 -7.77 -0.89
CA PHE A 249 -8.53 -7.84 -2.15
C PHE A 249 -8.25 -6.42 -2.62
N THR A 250 -7.12 -5.87 -2.16
CA THR A 250 -6.77 -4.45 -2.33
C THR A 250 -5.87 -4.24 -3.54
N PHE A 251 -6.32 -3.46 -4.50
CA PHE A 251 -5.58 -3.16 -5.71
C PHE A 251 -4.65 -1.94 -5.57
N GLU A 252 -3.45 -2.08 -6.13
CA GLU A 252 -2.48 -1.01 -6.41
C GLU A 252 -2.02 -1.01 -7.88
N GLY A 253 -2.91 -1.30 -8.81
CA GLY A 253 -2.60 -1.57 -10.23
C GLY A 253 -2.91 -0.42 -11.19
N SER A 254 -2.75 0.84 -10.82
CA SER A 254 -3.27 1.97 -11.61
C SER A 254 -2.36 2.48 -12.72
N ASN A 255 -1.15 1.95 -12.87
CA ASN A 255 -0.15 2.50 -13.81
C ASN A 255 -0.22 1.93 -15.23
N THR A 256 -1.20 1.09 -15.57
CA THR A 256 -1.30 0.49 -16.91
C THR A 256 -1.34 1.54 -18.03
N LEU A 257 -2.07 2.63 -17.83
CA LEU A 257 -2.14 3.76 -18.77
C LEU A 257 -1.12 4.85 -18.48
N ARG A 258 -0.51 4.86 -17.30
CA ARG A 258 0.49 5.84 -16.93
C ARG A 258 1.87 5.42 -17.40
N ARG A 259 2.75 6.41 -17.53
CA ARG A 259 4.17 6.14 -17.54
C ARG A 259 4.60 5.90 -16.11
N SER A 260 4.87 4.64 -15.79
CA SER A 260 5.50 4.34 -14.51
C SER A 260 6.84 5.08 -14.43
N GLY A 261 7.02 5.82 -13.35
CA GLY A 261 8.24 6.53 -13.03
C GLY A 261 8.89 5.98 -11.77
N SER A 262 8.57 4.73 -11.38
CA SER A 262 9.14 4.12 -10.20
C SER A 262 10.66 4.05 -10.32
N TRP A 263 11.34 4.68 -9.40
CA TRP A 263 12.79 4.54 -9.26
C TRP A 263 13.16 3.10 -8.82
N PRO A 264 14.26 2.52 -9.35
CA PRO A 264 15.18 3.05 -10.35
C PRO A 264 14.79 2.75 -11.79
N TRP A 265 13.64 2.16 -12.04
CA TRP A 265 13.23 1.63 -13.31
C TRP A 265 12.03 2.39 -13.87
N PHE A 266 12.14 2.80 -15.12
CA PHE A 266 11.07 3.50 -15.81
C PHE A 266 10.57 2.62 -16.95
N ARG A 267 9.31 2.26 -16.93
CA ARG A 267 8.68 1.55 -18.03
C ARG A 267 8.74 2.35 -19.35
N ARG A 268 8.69 3.68 -19.23
CA ARG A 268 8.92 4.63 -20.33
C ARG A 268 9.68 5.82 -19.76
N ASN A 269 10.77 6.22 -20.42
CA ASN A 269 11.50 7.43 -20.02
C ASN A 269 10.64 8.68 -20.32
N PRO A 270 10.01 9.32 -19.34
CA PRO A 270 9.25 10.53 -19.58
C PRO A 270 10.22 11.69 -19.85
N LYS A 271 9.92 12.45 -20.90
CA LYS A 271 10.56 13.74 -21.11
C LYS A 271 9.59 14.85 -20.70
N PRO A 272 10.06 16.03 -20.29
CA PRO A 272 9.19 17.13 -19.87
C PRO A 272 8.13 17.54 -20.92
N GLU A 273 8.46 17.37 -22.19
CA GLU A 273 7.58 17.67 -23.32
C GLU A 273 6.56 16.59 -23.67
N ASP A 274 6.64 15.44 -23.02
CA ASP A 274 5.76 14.30 -23.32
C ASP A 274 4.32 14.53 -22.87
N LYS A 275 3.40 14.47 -23.82
CA LYS A 275 1.97 14.72 -23.60
C LYS A 275 1.21 13.54 -22.99
N PHE A 276 1.78 12.34 -23.01
CA PHE A 276 1.11 11.11 -22.57
C PHE A 276 1.67 10.57 -21.23
N ALA A 277 2.24 11.45 -20.41
CA ALA A 277 2.76 11.06 -19.10
C ALA A 277 1.64 10.71 -18.12
N LEU A 278 0.56 11.49 -18.13
CA LEU A 278 -0.62 11.29 -17.30
C LEU A 278 -1.86 11.26 -18.21
N PRO A 279 -2.67 10.18 -18.20
CA PRO A 279 -3.92 10.12 -18.94
C PRO A 279 -4.94 11.11 -18.36
N PRO A 280 -5.97 11.55 -19.11
CA PRO A 280 -7.07 12.32 -18.54
C PRO A 280 -7.76 11.57 -17.39
N LEU A 281 -8.23 12.28 -16.37
CA LEU A 281 -8.91 11.71 -15.20
C LEU A 281 -10.00 10.70 -15.60
N ALA A 282 -10.88 11.06 -16.54
CA ALA A 282 -11.95 10.18 -16.99
C ALA A 282 -11.44 8.85 -17.60
N LEU A 283 -10.26 8.84 -18.19
CA LEU A 283 -9.65 7.61 -18.71
C LEU A 283 -9.05 6.77 -17.58
N GLN A 284 -8.44 7.41 -16.61
CA GLN A 284 -7.95 6.74 -15.41
C GLN A 284 -9.09 6.10 -14.60
N GLN A 285 -10.20 6.80 -14.43
CA GLN A 285 -11.40 6.27 -13.79
C GLN A 285 -11.95 5.02 -14.51
N LYS A 286 -11.95 5.02 -15.85
CA LYS A 286 -12.32 3.83 -16.63
C LYS A 286 -11.36 2.66 -16.43
N GLN A 287 -10.06 2.94 -16.33
CA GLN A 287 -9.08 1.90 -15.99
C GLN A 287 -9.40 1.27 -14.62
N LEU A 288 -9.67 2.10 -13.61
CA LEU A 288 -10.04 1.60 -12.28
C LEU A 288 -11.35 0.80 -12.32
N SER A 289 -12.35 1.23 -13.11
CA SER A 289 -13.58 0.48 -13.29
C SER A 289 -13.35 -0.90 -13.94
N ILE A 290 -12.47 -0.97 -14.95
CA ILE A 290 -12.08 -2.27 -15.54
C ILE A 290 -11.37 -3.13 -14.50
N MET A 291 -10.50 -2.55 -13.68
CA MET A 291 -9.79 -3.27 -12.62
C MET A 291 -10.76 -3.84 -11.56
N HIS A 292 -11.81 -3.08 -11.21
CA HIS A 292 -12.90 -3.57 -10.37
C HIS A 292 -13.59 -4.80 -10.99
N ASP A 293 -13.99 -4.70 -12.27
CA ASP A 293 -14.66 -5.81 -12.97
C ASP A 293 -13.75 -7.04 -13.09
N MET A 294 -12.45 -6.83 -13.28
CA MET A 294 -11.45 -7.91 -13.25
C MET A 294 -11.40 -8.58 -11.88
N GLY A 295 -11.44 -7.81 -10.79
CA GLY A 295 -11.49 -8.35 -9.44
C GLY A 295 -12.73 -9.21 -9.19
N VAL A 296 -13.90 -8.76 -9.64
CA VAL A 296 -15.13 -9.55 -9.60
C VAL A 296 -14.92 -10.88 -10.35
N TRP A 297 -14.47 -10.81 -11.60
CA TRP A 297 -14.23 -12.01 -12.41
C TRP A 297 -13.22 -12.97 -11.76
N MET A 298 -12.11 -12.45 -11.25
CA MET A 298 -11.06 -13.25 -10.61
C MET A 298 -11.59 -14.01 -9.39
N LEU A 299 -12.24 -13.31 -8.47
CA LEU A 299 -12.77 -13.92 -7.24
C LEU A 299 -13.93 -14.89 -7.50
N GLU A 300 -14.88 -14.51 -8.34
CA GLU A 300 -16.04 -15.35 -8.65
C GLU A 300 -15.66 -16.60 -9.44
N SER A 301 -14.58 -16.57 -10.24
CA SER A 301 -14.02 -17.76 -10.92
C SER A 301 -13.59 -18.86 -9.94
N TYR A 302 -13.30 -18.49 -8.70
CA TYR A 302 -12.97 -19.40 -7.60
C TYR A 302 -14.10 -19.58 -6.58
N GLY A 303 -15.31 -19.10 -6.90
CA GLY A 303 -16.47 -19.21 -6.02
C GLY A 303 -16.42 -18.29 -4.80
N ILE A 304 -15.54 -17.29 -4.81
CA ILE A 304 -15.44 -16.26 -3.77
C ILE A 304 -16.37 -15.11 -4.17
N LYS A 305 -17.36 -14.79 -3.32
CA LYS A 305 -18.22 -13.64 -3.58
C LYS A 305 -17.42 -12.34 -3.46
N ALA A 306 -17.41 -11.56 -4.54
CA ALA A 306 -16.91 -10.19 -4.53
C ALA A 306 -17.93 -9.24 -3.88
N GLU A 307 -17.45 -8.28 -3.06
CA GLU A 307 -18.29 -7.30 -2.34
C GLU A 307 -17.72 -5.88 -2.53
#